data_af8e44af6eedeeed991480997e37b441
#
_entry.id   af8e44af6eedeeed991480997e37b441
#
_cell.length_a   1.000
_cell.length_b   1.000
_cell.length_c   1.000
_cell.angle_alpha   90.00
_cell.angle_beta   90.00
_cell.angle_gamma   90.00
#
_symmetry.space_group_name_H-M   'P 1'
#
loop_
_entity.id
_entity.type
_entity.pdbx_description
1 polymer ?
#
loop_
_entity_poly.entity_id
_entity_poly.type
_entity_poly.pdbx_seq_one_letter_code
_entity_poly.pdbx_strand_id
1 'polypeptide(L)'
;MSEQATARAIIREAGTSYAAQAGFTLTDKPSQLYRLLVLSVLLSTRIKAEIAVSAARELGAFPTARRMREATWQQRVDALGRGSYVRYDESTATALGNGADLLLDKYGGDLRKLRKEAGGDVRRIKELLREVPNLGPVGIDIFCREAQAVWPELRPYFDKKALSGAEKAGLPKDAGRLAELVDAADYARFSAALVRLTLEKGLLEEIKAPA
;
A
#
# COMPACT_ATOMS: atom_id res chain seq x y z
N MET A 1 -16.15 -0.47 -25.37
CA MET A 1 -14.81 0.13 -25.24
C MET A 1 -13.76 -0.97 -25.40
N SER A 2 -12.58 -0.67 -25.96
CA SER A 2 -11.46 -1.63 -25.95
C SER A 2 -10.93 -1.85 -24.51
N GLU A 3 -10.23 -2.96 -24.26
CA GLU A 3 -9.60 -3.23 -22.96
C GLU A 3 -8.68 -2.08 -22.51
N GLN A 4 -7.89 -1.53 -23.43
CA GLN A 4 -7.01 -0.38 -23.16
C GLN A 4 -7.80 0.90 -22.80
N ALA A 5 -8.90 1.19 -23.49
CA ALA A 5 -9.74 2.33 -23.18
C ALA A 5 -10.40 2.17 -21.79
N THR A 6 -10.83 0.95 -21.45
CA THR A 6 -11.37 0.62 -20.13
C THR A 6 -10.31 0.79 -19.05
N ALA A 7 -9.08 0.28 -19.25
CA ALA A 7 -7.99 0.44 -18.30
C ALA A 7 -7.65 1.91 -18.05
N ARG A 8 -7.57 2.74 -19.09
CA ARG A 8 -7.32 4.18 -18.98
C ARG A 8 -8.43 4.90 -18.21
N ALA A 9 -9.69 4.57 -18.47
CA ALA A 9 -10.83 5.14 -17.74
C ALA A 9 -10.75 4.78 -16.23
N ILE A 10 -10.47 3.52 -15.90
CA ILE A 10 -10.30 3.05 -14.53
C ILE A 10 -9.16 3.82 -13.82
N ILE A 11 -8.01 4.01 -14.48
CA ILE A 11 -6.89 4.77 -13.90
C ILE A 11 -7.27 6.23 -13.68
N ARG A 12 -7.95 6.85 -14.61
CA ARG A 12 -8.35 8.26 -14.51
C ARG A 12 -9.27 8.51 -13.33
N GLU A 13 -10.27 7.67 -13.15
CA GLU A 13 -11.31 7.86 -12.12
C GLU A 13 -10.89 7.30 -10.74
N ALA A 14 -10.18 6.18 -10.71
CA ALA A 14 -9.87 5.45 -9.48
C ALA A 14 -8.36 5.30 -9.19
N GLY A 15 -7.48 5.83 -10.02
CA GLY A 15 -6.03 5.58 -9.98
C GLY A 15 -5.23 6.42 -8.97
N THR A 16 -5.87 7.09 -8.02
CA THR A 16 -5.14 7.76 -6.92
C THR A 16 -4.58 6.73 -5.97
N SER A 17 -3.26 6.68 -5.78
CA SER A 17 -2.63 5.72 -4.87
C SER A 17 -2.99 5.98 -3.41
N TYR A 18 -2.92 4.98 -2.55
CA TYR A 18 -3.15 5.16 -1.11
C TYR A 18 -2.08 6.02 -0.46
N ALA A 19 -0.83 5.97 -0.95
CA ALA A 19 0.23 6.89 -0.52
C ALA A 19 -0.15 8.36 -0.78
N ALA A 20 -0.66 8.67 -1.97
CA ALA A 20 -1.12 10.02 -2.30
C ALA A 20 -2.32 10.45 -1.43
N GLN A 21 -3.27 9.54 -1.18
CA GLN A 21 -4.38 9.80 -0.27
C GLN A 21 -3.91 10.04 1.17
N ALA A 22 -2.87 9.35 1.62
CA ALA A 22 -2.24 9.55 2.93
C ALA A 22 -1.33 10.79 2.98
N GLY A 23 -1.33 11.63 1.94
CA GLY A 23 -0.65 12.92 1.91
C GLY A 23 0.86 12.83 1.70
N PHE A 24 1.35 11.81 0.97
CA PHE A 24 2.75 11.76 0.61
C PHE A 24 2.99 11.22 -0.80
N THR A 25 4.05 11.72 -1.43
CA THR A 25 4.52 11.19 -2.71
C THR A 25 5.52 10.07 -2.46
N LEU A 26 5.21 8.87 -2.94
CA LEU A 26 6.11 7.74 -2.80
C LEU A 26 7.34 7.93 -3.69
N THR A 27 8.50 7.89 -3.05
CA THR A 27 9.82 7.90 -3.70
C THR A 27 10.70 6.84 -3.05
N ASP A 28 11.80 6.43 -3.71
CA ASP A 28 12.76 5.47 -3.15
C ASP A 28 13.66 6.11 -2.08
N LYS A 29 13.00 6.67 -1.05
CA LYS A 29 13.64 7.27 0.13
C LYS A 29 13.22 6.54 1.40
N PRO A 30 14.11 6.40 2.40
CA PRO A 30 13.81 5.65 3.63
C PRO A 30 12.52 6.09 4.32
N SER A 31 12.28 7.41 4.45
CA SER A 31 11.10 7.94 5.11
C SER A 31 9.81 7.64 4.33
N GLN A 32 9.83 7.71 3.01
CA GLN A 32 8.64 7.46 2.20
C GLN A 32 8.28 5.97 2.18
N LEU A 33 9.28 5.10 2.07
CA LEU A 33 9.08 3.65 2.17
C LEU A 33 8.60 3.23 3.56
N TYR A 34 9.11 3.88 4.63
CA TYR A 34 8.63 3.64 5.98
C TYR A 34 7.16 4.07 6.16
N ARG A 35 6.78 5.24 5.65
CA ARG A 35 5.38 5.69 5.65
C ARG A 35 4.47 4.73 4.89
N LEU A 36 4.93 4.21 3.75
CA LEU A 36 4.20 3.18 3.01
C LEU A 36 4.04 1.90 3.83
N LEU A 37 5.08 1.46 4.55
CA LEU A 37 4.99 0.29 5.42
C LEU A 37 3.93 0.48 6.51
N VAL A 38 3.95 1.63 7.21
CA VAL A 38 2.94 1.97 8.22
C VAL A 38 1.54 1.97 7.61
N LEU A 39 1.34 2.63 6.48
CA LEU A 39 0.07 2.64 5.75
C LEU A 39 -0.41 1.22 5.41
N SER A 40 0.50 0.34 4.98
CA SER A 40 0.19 -1.05 4.63
C SER A 40 -0.25 -1.87 5.85
N VAL A 41 0.36 -1.64 7.01
CA VAL A 41 -0.08 -2.24 8.29
C VAL A 41 -1.52 -1.81 8.60
N LEU A 42 -1.83 -0.53 8.50
CA LEU A 42 -3.16 0.00 8.82
C LEU A 42 -4.24 -0.51 7.85
N LEU A 43 -3.96 -0.49 6.55
CA LEU A 43 -4.89 -0.95 5.51
C LEU A 43 -5.14 -2.46 5.53
N SER A 44 -4.26 -3.24 6.15
CA SER A 44 -4.41 -4.70 6.25
C SER A 44 -5.38 -5.15 7.33
N THR A 45 -5.81 -4.25 8.19
CA THR A 45 -6.76 -4.54 9.27
C THR A 45 -8.22 -4.47 8.79
N ARG A 46 -9.16 -4.99 9.61
CA ARG A 46 -10.60 -4.94 9.29
C ARG A 46 -11.21 -3.58 9.63
N ILE A 47 -10.67 -2.52 9.05
CA ILE A 47 -11.12 -1.14 9.17
C ILE A 47 -11.35 -0.56 7.77
N LYS A 48 -12.24 0.42 7.64
CA LYS A 48 -12.45 1.13 6.38
C LYS A 48 -11.17 1.80 5.90
N ALA A 49 -10.91 1.77 4.60
CA ALA A 49 -9.70 2.34 4.00
C ALA A 49 -9.53 3.83 4.33
N GLU A 50 -10.61 4.59 4.37
CA GLU A 50 -10.58 6.03 4.69
C GLU A 50 -10.05 6.28 6.11
N ILE A 51 -10.42 5.42 7.08
CA ILE A 51 -9.94 5.50 8.46
C ILE A 51 -8.45 5.17 8.52
N ALA A 52 -8.03 4.10 7.83
CA ALA A 52 -6.61 3.71 7.77
C ALA A 52 -5.75 4.81 7.14
N VAL A 53 -6.23 5.44 6.05
CA VAL A 53 -5.57 6.56 5.39
C VAL A 53 -5.51 7.79 6.30
N SER A 54 -6.61 8.12 7.00
CA SER A 54 -6.66 9.22 7.97
C SER A 54 -5.65 9.02 9.09
N ALA A 55 -5.59 7.83 9.68
CA ALA A 55 -4.62 7.48 10.72
C ALA A 55 -3.17 7.53 10.22
N ALA A 56 -2.93 7.10 8.97
CA ALA A 56 -1.60 7.20 8.36
C ALA A 56 -1.13 8.65 8.17
N ARG A 57 -2.05 9.58 7.92
CA ARG A 57 -1.74 11.02 7.88
C ARG A 57 -1.28 11.52 9.24
N GLU A 58 -2.00 11.18 10.31
CA GLU A 58 -1.67 11.56 11.68
C GLU A 58 -0.34 10.97 12.14
N LEU A 59 -0.07 9.70 11.80
CA LEU A 59 1.20 9.03 12.04
C LEU A 59 2.34 9.59 11.18
N GLY A 60 2.05 10.44 10.20
CA GLY A 60 3.03 11.24 9.46
C GLY A 60 3.89 12.15 10.35
N ALA A 61 3.48 12.42 11.59
CA ALA A 61 4.31 13.06 12.62
C ALA A 61 5.55 12.21 12.99
N PHE A 62 5.51 10.89 12.75
CA PHE A 62 6.59 9.95 13.01
C PHE A 62 7.06 9.29 11.69
N PRO A 63 7.67 10.06 10.75
CA PRO A 63 7.84 9.65 9.36
C PRO A 63 8.96 8.64 9.11
N THR A 64 9.68 8.24 10.15
CA THR A 64 10.81 7.28 10.08
C THR A 64 10.73 6.27 11.22
N ALA A 65 11.37 5.11 11.05
CA ALA A 65 11.45 4.11 12.11
C ALA A 65 12.06 4.70 13.41
N ARG A 66 13.06 5.59 13.29
CA ARG A 66 13.64 6.28 14.45
C ARG A 66 12.60 7.15 15.18
N ARG A 67 11.89 8.01 14.47
CA ARG A 67 10.85 8.86 15.07
C ARG A 67 9.68 8.05 15.65
N MET A 68 9.32 6.96 15.01
CA MET A 68 8.28 6.05 15.51
C MET A 68 8.71 5.36 16.82
N ARG A 69 9.98 4.95 16.95
CA ARG A 69 10.54 4.38 18.16
C ARG A 69 10.63 5.41 19.29
N GLU A 70 11.05 6.64 18.97
CA GLU A 70 11.18 7.76 19.94
C GLU A 70 9.80 8.22 20.46
N ALA A 71 8.72 8.04 19.67
CA ALA A 71 7.37 8.33 20.12
C ALA A 71 6.97 7.37 21.24
N THR A 72 6.31 7.90 22.28
CA THR A 72 5.77 7.06 23.34
C THR A 72 4.60 6.20 22.81
N TRP A 73 4.30 5.11 23.50
CA TRP A 73 3.12 4.29 23.16
C TRP A 73 1.84 5.14 23.12
N GLN A 74 1.64 6.03 24.11
CA GLN A 74 0.48 6.92 24.16
C GLN A 74 0.42 7.88 22.96
N GLN A 75 1.55 8.46 22.56
CA GLN A 75 1.59 9.33 21.37
C GLN A 75 1.17 8.61 20.10
N ARG A 76 1.53 7.34 19.95
CA ARG A 76 1.08 6.50 18.82
C ARG A 76 -0.42 6.21 18.90
N VAL A 77 -0.95 5.86 20.07
CA VAL A 77 -2.40 5.66 20.31
C VAL A 77 -3.17 6.94 19.99
N ASP A 78 -2.72 8.09 20.50
CA ASP A 78 -3.37 9.38 20.27
C ASP A 78 -3.40 9.75 18.77
N ALA A 79 -2.30 9.49 18.05
CA ALA A 79 -2.25 9.72 16.60
C ALA A 79 -3.24 8.82 15.83
N LEU A 80 -3.34 7.54 16.20
CA LEU A 80 -4.32 6.62 15.64
C LEU A 80 -5.74 7.08 15.94
N GLY A 81 -6.01 7.51 17.19
CA GLY A 81 -7.30 8.03 17.63
C GLY A 81 -7.74 9.29 16.86
N ARG A 82 -6.83 10.25 16.62
CA ARG A 82 -7.12 11.43 15.79
C ARG A 82 -7.54 11.06 14.36
N GLY A 83 -6.99 9.96 13.82
CA GLY A 83 -7.42 9.38 12.55
C GLY A 83 -8.68 8.53 12.63
N SER A 84 -9.36 8.49 13.78
CA SER A 84 -10.54 7.64 14.06
C SER A 84 -10.26 6.13 14.02
N TYR A 85 -9.00 5.73 14.14
CA TYR A 85 -8.56 4.33 14.15
C TYR A 85 -8.56 3.79 15.60
N VAL A 86 -9.75 3.63 16.18
CA VAL A 86 -9.90 3.31 17.62
C VAL A 86 -10.08 1.83 17.94
N ARG A 87 -10.47 1.00 16.95
CA ARG A 87 -10.81 -0.42 17.23
C ARG A 87 -9.59 -1.28 17.58
N TYR A 88 -8.43 -0.95 17.04
CA TYR A 88 -7.17 -1.71 17.16
C TYR A 88 -5.99 -0.80 17.51
N ASP A 89 -6.24 0.42 17.99
CA ASP A 89 -5.22 1.45 18.24
C ASP A 89 -4.11 0.97 19.16
N GLU A 90 -4.43 0.41 20.34
CA GLU A 90 -3.46 -0.06 21.31
C GLU A 90 -2.54 -1.16 20.76
N SER A 91 -3.15 -2.19 20.14
CA SER A 91 -2.38 -3.29 19.53
C SER A 91 -1.55 -2.83 18.35
N THR A 92 -2.09 -1.90 17.56
CA THR A 92 -1.38 -1.30 16.41
C THR A 92 -0.25 -0.39 16.88
N ALA A 93 -0.47 0.45 17.90
CA ALA A 93 0.57 1.29 18.49
C ALA A 93 1.76 0.47 19.01
N THR A 94 1.47 -0.68 19.63
CA THR A 94 2.49 -1.65 20.07
C THR A 94 3.23 -2.26 18.88
N ALA A 95 2.50 -2.72 17.87
CA ALA A 95 3.09 -3.33 16.67
C ALA A 95 3.97 -2.33 15.88
N LEU A 96 3.55 -1.07 15.78
CA LEU A 96 4.34 -0.01 15.12
C LEU A 96 5.64 0.28 15.87
N GLY A 97 5.62 0.28 17.20
CA GLY A 97 6.84 0.41 18.02
C GLY A 97 7.80 -0.76 17.77
N ASN A 98 7.32 -1.99 17.93
CA ASN A 98 8.11 -3.20 17.71
C ASN A 98 8.64 -3.31 16.27
N GLY A 99 7.84 -2.91 15.29
CA GLY A 99 8.25 -2.85 13.88
C GLY A 99 9.34 -1.82 13.63
N ALA A 100 9.28 -0.68 14.32
CA ALA A 100 10.33 0.33 14.26
C ALA A 100 11.65 -0.19 14.84
N ASP A 101 11.61 -0.88 15.98
CA ASP A 101 12.79 -1.51 16.58
C ASP A 101 13.41 -2.55 15.64
N LEU A 102 12.61 -3.47 15.11
CA LEU A 102 13.07 -4.48 14.15
C LEU A 102 13.76 -3.86 12.93
N LEU A 103 13.16 -2.82 12.35
CA LEU A 103 13.74 -2.17 11.17
C LEU A 103 15.03 -1.41 11.49
N LEU A 104 15.13 -0.80 12.67
CA LEU A 104 16.34 -0.12 13.11
C LEU A 104 17.48 -1.12 13.35
N ASP A 105 17.18 -2.22 14.03
CA ASP A 105 18.18 -3.24 14.38
C ASP A 105 18.69 -3.97 13.15
N LYS A 106 17.81 -4.40 12.23
CA LYS A 106 18.20 -5.16 11.04
C LYS A 106 18.70 -4.29 9.89
N TYR A 107 18.06 -3.14 9.66
CA TYR A 107 18.25 -2.36 8.43
C TYR A 107 18.64 -0.91 8.71
N GLY A 108 18.85 -0.51 9.97
CA GLY A 108 19.11 0.89 10.32
C GLY A 108 17.94 1.81 9.98
N GLY A 109 16.72 1.27 9.89
CA GLY A 109 15.50 1.99 9.54
C GLY A 109 15.31 2.23 8.04
N ASP A 110 16.10 1.60 7.17
CA ASP A 110 16.07 1.80 5.72
C ASP A 110 15.64 0.53 4.98
N LEU A 111 14.39 0.51 4.50
CA LEU A 111 13.83 -0.62 3.75
C LEU A 111 14.56 -0.93 2.43
N ARG A 112 15.38 -0.01 1.90
CA ARG A 112 16.22 -0.29 0.74
C ARG A 112 17.31 -1.30 1.06
N LYS A 113 17.71 -1.43 2.33
CA LYS A 113 18.64 -2.49 2.78
C LYS A 113 17.94 -3.84 2.80
N LEU A 114 16.68 -3.93 3.22
CA LEU A 114 15.85 -5.13 3.07
C LEU A 114 15.75 -5.54 1.60
N ARG A 115 15.43 -4.60 0.72
CA ARG A 115 15.40 -4.81 -0.73
C ARG A 115 16.73 -5.34 -1.27
N LYS A 116 17.84 -4.76 -0.82
CA LYS A 116 19.20 -5.20 -1.20
C LYS A 116 19.51 -6.60 -0.70
N GLU A 117 19.13 -6.95 0.53
CA GLU A 117 19.29 -8.29 1.10
C GLU A 117 18.51 -9.34 0.30
N ALA A 118 17.33 -8.96 -0.20
CA ALA A 118 16.53 -9.85 -1.04
C ALA A 118 17.10 -10.09 -2.43
N GLY A 119 18.09 -9.30 -2.87
CA GLY A 119 18.76 -9.48 -4.16
C GLY A 119 17.85 -9.32 -5.38
N GLY A 120 16.72 -8.60 -5.26
CA GLY A 120 15.72 -8.45 -6.31
C GLY A 120 14.72 -9.63 -6.40
N ASP A 121 14.83 -10.64 -5.56
CA ASP A 121 13.84 -11.72 -5.51
C ASP A 121 12.58 -11.27 -4.76
N VAL A 122 11.48 -11.17 -5.49
CA VAL A 122 10.16 -10.74 -4.97
C VAL A 122 9.66 -11.64 -3.84
N ARG A 123 9.90 -12.96 -3.92
CA ARG A 123 9.51 -13.89 -2.85
C ARG A 123 10.31 -13.59 -1.59
N ARG A 124 11.60 -13.35 -1.72
CA ARG A 124 12.46 -12.99 -0.59
C ARG A 124 12.10 -11.64 0.01
N ILE A 125 11.77 -10.63 -0.79
CA ILE A 125 11.21 -9.35 -0.31
C ILE A 125 9.98 -9.60 0.57
N LYS A 126 9.04 -10.42 0.10
CA LYS A 126 7.80 -10.73 0.85
C LYS A 126 8.06 -11.51 2.13
N GLU A 127 9.03 -12.41 2.14
CA GLU A 127 9.46 -13.15 3.34
C GLU A 127 10.04 -12.20 4.40
N LEU A 128 10.94 -11.30 3.99
CA LEU A 128 11.55 -10.33 4.91
C LEU A 128 10.52 -9.32 5.44
N LEU A 129 9.59 -8.87 4.61
CA LEU A 129 8.49 -8.01 5.04
C LEU A 129 7.57 -8.70 6.06
N ARG A 130 7.41 -10.03 5.99
CA ARG A 130 6.56 -10.79 6.93
C ARG A 130 7.07 -10.77 8.37
N GLU A 131 8.34 -10.46 8.58
CA GLU A 131 8.90 -10.30 9.92
C GLU A 131 8.38 -9.05 10.65
N VAL A 132 7.86 -8.07 9.90
CA VAL A 132 7.31 -6.84 10.49
C VAL A 132 6.01 -7.17 11.22
N PRO A 133 5.89 -6.81 12.51
CA PRO A 133 4.69 -7.05 13.31
C PRO A 133 3.43 -6.49 12.64
N ASN A 134 2.36 -7.27 12.66
CA ASN A 134 1.06 -6.97 12.05
C ASN A 134 1.08 -6.76 10.52
N LEU A 135 2.18 -7.01 9.84
CA LEU A 135 2.25 -6.99 8.37
C LEU A 135 2.00 -8.40 7.82
N GLY A 136 0.75 -8.83 7.80
CA GLY A 136 0.36 -10.11 7.22
C GLY A 136 0.36 -10.11 5.68
N PRO A 137 -0.01 -11.23 5.04
CA PRO A 137 0.01 -11.36 3.57
C PRO A 137 -0.72 -10.24 2.83
N VAL A 138 -1.87 -9.78 3.35
CA VAL A 138 -2.62 -8.66 2.77
C VAL A 138 -1.83 -7.36 2.83
N GLY A 139 -1.20 -7.05 3.95
CA GLY A 139 -0.38 -5.85 4.10
C GLY A 139 0.86 -5.87 3.20
N ILE A 140 1.47 -7.05 3.03
CA ILE A 140 2.59 -7.25 2.11
C ILE A 140 2.15 -7.00 0.66
N ASP A 141 0.98 -7.51 0.26
CA ASP A 141 0.45 -7.27 -1.09
C ASP A 141 0.13 -5.78 -1.31
N ILE A 142 -0.39 -5.08 -0.29
CA ILE A 142 -0.61 -3.63 -0.34
C ILE A 142 0.71 -2.89 -0.50
N PHE A 143 1.74 -3.25 0.28
CA PHE A 143 3.06 -2.65 0.17
C PHE A 143 3.66 -2.85 -1.24
N CYS A 144 3.70 -4.08 -1.73
CA CYS A 144 4.28 -4.41 -3.04
C CYS A 144 3.54 -3.70 -4.19
N ARG A 145 2.21 -3.61 -4.09
CA ARG A 145 1.35 -2.94 -5.08
C ARG A 145 1.68 -1.46 -5.25
N GLU A 146 1.94 -0.75 -4.15
CA GLU A 146 2.35 0.66 -4.19
C GLU A 146 3.85 0.79 -4.49
N ALA A 147 4.71 -0.05 -3.87
CA ALA A 147 6.16 0.02 -3.99
C ALA A 147 6.67 -0.28 -5.42
N GLN A 148 5.91 -0.99 -6.25
CA GLN A 148 6.27 -1.18 -7.66
C GLN A 148 6.44 0.13 -8.44
N ALA A 149 5.90 1.25 -7.94
CA ALA A 149 6.14 2.56 -8.53
C ALA A 149 7.63 2.93 -8.48
N VAL A 150 8.36 2.50 -7.45
CA VAL A 150 9.75 2.87 -7.16
C VAL A 150 10.72 1.68 -7.08
N TRP A 151 10.20 0.45 -6.99
CA TRP A 151 10.98 -0.80 -7.02
C TRP A 151 10.66 -1.60 -8.28
N PRO A 152 11.45 -1.43 -9.37
CA PRO A 152 11.16 -2.04 -10.67
C PRO A 152 11.06 -3.56 -10.67
N GLU A 153 11.78 -4.26 -9.79
CA GLU A 153 11.75 -5.72 -9.67
C GLU A 153 10.38 -6.26 -9.25
N LEU A 154 9.52 -5.43 -8.65
CA LEU A 154 8.15 -5.79 -8.32
C LEU A 154 7.21 -5.76 -9.54
N ARG A 155 7.63 -5.19 -10.67
CA ARG A 155 6.75 -4.96 -11.84
C ARG A 155 6.63 -6.20 -12.73
N PRO A 156 5.42 -6.50 -13.20
CA PRO A 156 4.13 -5.95 -12.83
C PRO A 156 3.56 -6.65 -11.58
N TYR A 157 3.05 -5.87 -10.61
CA TYR A 157 2.45 -6.44 -9.39
C TYR A 157 0.94 -6.20 -9.35
N PHE A 158 0.19 -7.23 -9.70
CA PHE A 158 -1.27 -7.30 -9.58
C PHE A 158 -1.62 -8.48 -8.67
N ASP A 159 -1.95 -8.22 -7.42
CA ASP A 159 -2.32 -9.25 -6.45
C ASP A 159 -3.70 -9.85 -6.76
N LYS A 160 -4.09 -10.88 -6.01
CA LYS A 160 -5.38 -11.56 -6.18
C LYS A 160 -6.57 -10.57 -6.13
N LYS A 161 -6.47 -9.52 -5.32
CA LYS A 161 -7.53 -8.51 -5.18
C LYS A 161 -7.62 -7.63 -6.43
N ALA A 162 -6.48 -7.19 -6.96
CA ALA A 162 -6.42 -6.44 -8.22
C ALA A 162 -6.92 -7.28 -9.39
N LEU A 163 -6.51 -8.56 -9.49
CA LEU A 163 -7.00 -9.48 -10.51
C LEU A 163 -8.52 -9.71 -10.43
N SER A 164 -9.09 -9.77 -9.22
CA SER A 164 -10.54 -9.82 -9.04
C SER A 164 -11.23 -8.55 -9.52
N GLY A 165 -10.62 -7.38 -9.32
CA GLY A 165 -11.13 -6.11 -9.85
C GLY A 165 -11.07 -6.05 -11.38
N ALA A 166 -10.01 -6.58 -11.98
CA ALA A 166 -9.88 -6.69 -13.43
C ALA A 166 -11.00 -7.56 -14.02
N GLU A 167 -11.25 -8.74 -13.43
CA GLU A 167 -12.34 -9.63 -13.83
C GLU A 167 -13.71 -8.94 -13.76
N LYS A 168 -14.00 -8.19 -12.68
CA LYS A 168 -15.23 -7.40 -12.58
C LYS A 168 -15.35 -6.36 -13.70
N ALA A 169 -14.24 -5.75 -14.10
CA ALA A 169 -14.23 -4.76 -15.18
C ALA A 169 -14.36 -5.36 -16.58
N GLY A 170 -14.29 -6.69 -16.72
CA GLY A 170 -14.24 -7.40 -17.99
C GLY A 170 -12.85 -7.36 -18.63
N LEU A 171 -11.80 -7.16 -17.81
CA LEU A 171 -10.40 -7.19 -18.23
C LEU A 171 -9.76 -8.56 -17.93
N PRO A 172 -8.62 -8.90 -18.58
CA PRO A 172 -7.92 -10.14 -18.33
C PRO A 172 -7.58 -10.35 -16.84
N LYS A 173 -7.76 -11.57 -16.33
CA LYS A 173 -7.37 -11.96 -14.97
C LYS A 173 -5.94 -12.51 -14.95
N ASP A 174 -5.04 -11.81 -15.60
CA ASP A 174 -3.62 -12.18 -15.74
C ASP A 174 -2.74 -10.93 -15.64
N ALA A 175 -1.70 -10.99 -14.79
CA ALA A 175 -0.85 -9.83 -14.52
C ALA A 175 -0.05 -9.38 -15.75
N GLY A 176 0.44 -10.31 -16.57
CA GLY A 176 1.18 -10.00 -17.79
C GLY A 176 0.29 -9.29 -18.80
N ARG A 177 -0.91 -9.84 -19.05
CA ARG A 177 -1.87 -9.23 -19.97
C ARG A 177 -2.38 -7.86 -19.48
N LEU A 178 -2.56 -7.68 -18.17
CA LEU A 178 -2.93 -6.37 -17.63
C LEU A 178 -1.80 -5.35 -17.83
N ALA A 179 -0.55 -5.78 -17.70
CA ALA A 179 0.60 -4.93 -17.92
C ALA A 179 0.71 -4.44 -19.37
N GLU A 180 0.21 -5.19 -20.36
CA GLU A 180 0.18 -4.79 -21.77
C GLU A 180 -0.86 -3.68 -22.08
N LEU A 181 -1.80 -3.44 -21.15
CA LEU A 181 -2.87 -2.46 -21.35
C LEU A 181 -2.46 -1.02 -21.00
N VAL A 182 -1.39 -0.84 -20.21
CA VAL A 182 -0.98 0.46 -19.67
C VAL A 182 0.55 0.56 -19.62
N ASP A 183 1.07 1.77 -19.51
CA ASP A 183 2.50 1.99 -19.35
C ASP A 183 2.98 1.55 -17.94
N ALA A 184 4.26 1.14 -17.84
CA ALA A 184 4.84 0.67 -16.58
C ALA A 184 4.80 1.73 -15.46
N ALA A 185 4.78 3.02 -15.80
CA ALA A 185 4.62 4.12 -14.86
C ALA A 185 3.25 4.12 -14.17
N ASP A 186 2.23 3.53 -14.81
CA ASP A 186 0.86 3.47 -14.29
C ASP A 186 0.52 2.16 -13.58
N TYR A 187 1.41 1.16 -13.53
CA TYR A 187 1.10 -0.14 -12.90
C TYR A 187 0.60 -0.02 -11.45
N ALA A 188 1.25 0.80 -10.62
CA ALA A 188 0.83 0.99 -9.24
C ALA A 188 -0.56 1.65 -9.16
N ARG A 189 -0.81 2.67 -9.97
CA ARG A 189 -2.11 3.37 -10.06
C ARG A 189 -3.20 2.45 -10.57
N PHE A 190 -2.90 1.67 -11.61
CA PHE A 190 -3.85 0.71 -12.17
C PHE A 190 -4.18 -0.39 -11.19
N SER A 191 -3.18 -0.97 -10.54
CA SER A 191 -3.39 -2.01 -9.53
C SER A 191 -4.23 -1.49 -8.35
N ALA A 192 -3.97 -0.28 -7.85
CA ALA A 192 -4.77 0.36 -6.80
C ALA A 192 -6.22 0.60 -7.25
N ALA A 193 -6.41 1.10 -8.48
CA ALA A 193 -7.73 1.34 -9.07
C ALA A 193 -8.55 0.06 -9.19
N LEU A 194 -7.95 -1.02 -9.68
CA LEU A 194 -8.61 -2.33 -9.78
C LEU A 194 -9.08 -2.85 -8.42
N VAL A 195 -8.27 -2.66 -7.36
CA VAL A 195 -8.68 -3.02 -6.00
C VAL A 195 -9.91 -2.23 -5.56
N ARG A 196 -9.99 -0.94 -5.84
CA ARG A 196 -11.15 -0.11 -5.50
C ARG A 196 -12.43 -0.59 -6.14
N LEU A 197 -12.40 -1.08 -7.38
CA LEU A 197 -13.58 -1.69 -8.02
C LEU A 197 -14.15 -2.87 -7.21
N THR A 198 -13.34 -3.49 -6.34
CA THR A 198 -13.82 -4.56 -5.47
C THR A 198 -14.36 -4.07 -4.13
N LEU A 199 -14.00 -2.86 -3.72
CA LEU A 199 -14.32 -2.29 -2.41
C LEU A 199 -15.47 -1.28 -2.48
N GLU A 200 -15.56 -0.51 -3.55
CA GLU A 200 -16.52 0.56 -3.74
C GLU A 200 -17.66 0.07 -4.65
N LYS A 201 -18.88 0.03 -4.09
CA LYS A 201 -20.07 -0.34 -4.85
C LYS A 201 -20.46 0.79 -5.81
N GLY A 202 -20.80 0.45 -7.04
CA GLY A 202 -21.24 1.43 -8.05
C GLY A 202 -20.09 2.10 -8.81
N LEU A 203 -18.87 2.09 -8.32
CA LEU A 203 -17.74 2.76 -8.97
C LEU A 203 -17.51 2.32 -10.42
N LEU A 204 -17.68 1.02 -10.71
CA LEU A 204 -17.51 0.51 -12.08
C LEU A 204 -18.62 1.01 -13.02
N GLU A 205 -19.84 1.07 -12.54
CA GLU A 205 -20.99 1.61 -13.28
C GLU A 205 -20.80 3.09 -13.57
N GLU A 206 -20.32 3.86 -12.60
CA GLU A 206 -19.97 5.29 -12.77
C GLU A 206 -18.88 5.48 -13.84
N ILE A 207 -17.82 4.65 -13.82
CA ILE A 207 -16.74 4.70 -14.81
C ILE A 207 -17.23 4.36 -16.22
N LYS A 208 -18.22 3.48 -16.33
CA LYS A 208 -18.79 3.03 -17.61
C LYS A 208 -19.92 3.91 -18.13
N ALA A 209 -20.47 4.79 -17.29
CA ALA A 209 -21.54 5.70 -17.69
C ALA A 209 -21.03 6.63 -18.81
N PRO A 210 -21.81 6.86 -19.87
CA PRO A 210 -21.48 7.86 -20.86
C PRO A 210 -21.46 9.26 -20.22
N ALA A 211 -20.43 10.04 -20.53
CA ALA A 211 -20.32 11.43 -20.12
C ALA A 211 -21.38 12.30 -20.77
#